data_e842d7153983bf99b536267035e7e409
#
_entry.id   e842d7153983bf99b536267035e7e409
#
_cell.length_a   1.000
_cell.length_b   1.000
_cell.length_c   1.000
_cell.angle_alpha   90.00
_cell.angle_beta   90.00
_cell.angle_gamma   90.00
#
_symmetry.space_group_name_H-M   'P 1'
#
loop_
_entity.id
_entity.type
_entity.pdbx_description
1 polymer ?
#
loop_
_entity_poly.entity_id
_entity_poly.type
_entity_poly.pdbx_seq_one_letter_code
_entity_poly.pdbx_strand_id
1 'polypeptide(L)'
;MGLFDIFKKKFETVSPEAAKALQENGAVLIDVRESHEYKNFHAPGAKLISLGVLERRLKEIPSEREILVVCQSGMRSSQAAGILSKNGYQVKNVAGGIAAWRRAGLKVVR
;
A
#
# COMPACT_ATOMS: atom_id res chain seq x y z
N MET A 1 -8.72 1.64 -27.70
CA MET A 1 -7.57 1.36 -26.83
C MET A 1 -6.29 1.25 -27.60
N GLY A 2 -5.29 2.05 -27.27
CA GLY A 2 -4.00 2.01 -27.94
C GLY A 2 -3.04 1.06 -27.26
N LEU A 3 -1.93 0.76 -27.96
CA LEU A 3 -0.85 -0.06 -27.43
C LEU A 3 -0.32 0.47 -26.11
N PHE A 4 -0.34 1.78 -25.93
CA PHE A 4 0.20 2.41 -24.72
C PHE A 4 -0.58 2.05 -23.46
N ASP A 5 -1.84 1.65 -23.59
CA ASP A 5 -2.65 1.32 -22.43
C ASP A 5 -2.16 0.10 -21.68
N ILE A 6 -1.51 -0.85 -22.37
CA ILE A 6 -0.99 -2.04 -21.70
C ILE A 6 0.22 -1.74 -20.83
N PHE A 7 0.87 -0.58 -21.03
CA PHE A 7 2.04 -0.18 -20.24
C PHE A 7 1.69 0.84 -19.16
N LYS A 8 0.46 1.32 -19.12
CA LYS A 8 0.05 2.28 -18.11
C LYS A 8 -0.12 1.57 -16.78
N LYS A 9 0.36 2.21 -15.73
CA LYS A 9 0.08 1.75 -14.38
C LYS A 9 -1.40 1.91 -14.09
N LYS A 10 -1.98 0.91 -13.45
CA LYS A 10 -3.38 0.91 -13.05
C LYS A 10 -3.59 1.50 -11.66
N PHE A 11 -2.59 2.16 -11.11
CA PHE A 11 -2.65 2.78 -9.79
C PHE A 11 -1.74 3.99 -9.76
N GLU A 12 -2.01 4.87 -8.81
CA GLU A 12 -1.18 6.05 -8.57
C GLU A 12 -0.20 5.77 -7.42
N THR A 13 0.89 6.52 -7.41
CA THR A 13 1.82 6.56 -6.28
C THR A 13 1.67 7.94 -5.63
N VAL A 14 1.46 7.96 -4.33
CA VAL A 14 1.21 9.19 -3.58
C VAL A 14 2.24 9.39 -2.48
N SER A 15 2.43 10.63 -2.05
CA SER A 15 3.34 10.92 -0.95
C SER A 15 2.84 10.31 0.35
N PRO A 16 3.73 10.09 1.35
CA PRO A 16 3.29 9.65 2.67
C PRO A 16 2.25 10.58 3.28
N GLU A 17 2.41 11.88 3.12
CA GLU A 17 1.45 12.87 3.65
C GLU A 17 0.08 12.71 3.02
N ALA A 18 0.04 12.54 1.70
CA ALA A 18 -1.23 12.31 0.99
C ALA A 18 -1.86 10.99 1.42
N ALA A 19 -1.06 9.94 1.58
CA ALA A 19 -1.54 8.64 2.04
C ALA A 19 -2.15 8.76 3.44
N LYS A 20 -1.48 9.48 4.33
CA LYS A 20 -1.99 9.69 5.69
C LYS A 20 -3.35 10.39 5.65
N ALA A 21 -3.49 11.42 4.82
CA ALA A 21 -4.77 12.13 4.69
C ALA A 21 -5.87 11.21 4.16
N LEU A 22 -5.55 10.38 3.18
CA LEU A 22 -6.51 9.41 2.65
C LEU A 22 -6.90 8.38 3.71
N GLN A 23 -5.94 7.92 4.51
CA GLN A 23 -6.21 6.99 5.61
C GLN A 23 -7.17 7.61 6.61
N GLU A 24 -6.97 8.87 6.96
CA GLU A 24 -7.84 9.59 7.88
C GLU A 24 -9.26 9.74 7.33
N ASN A 25 -9.40 9.69 6.01
CA ASN A 25 -10.70 9.76 5.35
C ASN A 25 -11.28 8.39 4.98
N GLY A 26 -10.73 7.32 5.55
CA GLY A 26 -11.31 5.99 5.44
C GLY A 26 -10.60 5.01 4.54
N ALA A 27 -9.51 5.40 3.87
CA ALA A 27 -8.72 4.44 3.10
C ALA A 27 -8.06 3.42 4.03
N VAL A 28 -7.92 2.20 3.56
CA VAL A 28 -7.32 1.10 4.33
C VAL A 28 -5.84 0.99 3.95
N LEU A 29 -4.97 1.07 4.96
CA LEU A 29 -3.53 0.97 4.75
C LEU A 29 -3.07 -0.47 5.00
N ILE A 30 -2.44 -1.07 4.00
CA ILE A 30 -1.92 -2.43 4.08
C ILE A 30 -0.41 -2.38 3.97
N ASP A 31 0.26 -2.99 4.95
CA ASP A 31 1.71 -3.14 4.96
C ASP A 31 2.02 -4.51 4.36
N VAL A 32 2.75 -4.52 3.24
CA VAL A 32 3.04 -5.76 2.51
C VAL A 32 4.44 -6.29 2.79
N ARG A 33 5.07 -5.78 3.85
CA ARG A 33 6.38 -6.27 4.30
C ARG A 33 6.24 -7.59 5.03
N GLU A 34 7.36 -8.11 5.50
CA GLU A 34 7.37 -9.33 6.30
C GLU A 34 7.04 -9.02 7.76
N SER A 35 6.60 -10.03 8.49
CA SER A 35 6.18 -9.90 9.88
C SER A 35 7.25 -9.27 10.77
N HIS A 36 8.52 -9.67 10.60
CA HIS A 36 9.59 -9.13 11.44
C HIS A 36 9.83 -7.63 11.20
N GLU A 37 9.63 -7.17 9.96
CA GLU A 37 9.73 -5.75 9.63
C GLU A 37 8.60 -4.96 10.29
N TYR A 38 7.37 -5.48 10.16
CA TYR A 38 6.18 -4.86 10.73
C TYR A 38 6.27 -4.75 12.25
N LYS A 39 6.73 -5.81 12.91
CA LYS A 39 6.86 -5.83 14.37
C LYS A 39 7.90 -4.85 14.88
N ASN A 40 8.91 -4.56 14.08
CA ASN A 40 9.92 -3.59 14.44
C ASN A 40 9.30 -2.19 14.56
N PHE A 41 8.60 -1.76 13.53
CA PHE A 41 7.74 -0.58 13.56
C PHE A 41 6.89 -0.56 12.29
N HIS A 42 5.73 0.07 12.37
CA HIS A 42 4.82 0.21 11.23
C HIS A 42 4.00 1.49 11.38
N ALA A 43 3.33 1.89 10.30
CA ALA A 43 2.44 3.04 10.32
C ALA A 43 1.19 2.69 11.14
N PRO A 44 0.69 3.62 11.98
CA PRO A 44 -0.52 3.35 12.77
C PRO A 44 -1.69 2.94 11.89
N GLY A 45 -2.40 1.91 12.32
CA GLY A 45 -3.58 1.43 11.60
C GLY A 45 -3.28 0.52 10.42
N ALA A 46 -2.02 0.30 10.07
CA ALA A 46 -1.66 -0.57 8.95
C ALA A 46 -1.96 -2.03 9.29
N LYS A 47 -2.61 -2.72 8.35
CA LYS A 47 -2.85 -4.15 8.46
C LYS A 47 -1.75 -4.89 7.71
N LEU A 48 -1.15 -5.87 8.36
CA LEU A 48 -0.08 -6.67 7.73
C LEU A 48 -0.67 -7.76 6.84
N ILE A 49 -0.36 -7.69 5.56
CA ILE A 49 -0.62 -8.79 4.61
C ILE A 49 0.60 -8.82 3.70
N SER A 50 1.54 -9.70 3.99
CA SER A 50 2.79 -9.77 3.23
C SER A 50 2.55 -10.07 1.76
N LEU A 51 3.38 -9.48 0.90
CA LEU A 51 3.25 -9.63 -0.55
C LEU A 51 3.13 -11.09 -0.97
N GLY A 52 3.91 -11.97 -0.36
CA GLY A 52 3.93 -13.39 -0.73
C GLY A 52 2.64 -14.15 -0.48
N VAL A 53 1.75 -13.60 0.35
CA VAL A 53 0.46 -14.25 0.64
C VAL A 53 -0.74 -13.39 0.22
N LEU A 54 -0.47 -12.25 -0.41
CA LEU A 54 -1.51 -11.27 -0.73
C LEU A 54 -2.64 -11.87 -1.56
N GLU A 55 -2.30 -12.58 -2.62
CA GLU A 55 -3.31 -13.14 -3.52
C GLU A 55 -4.21 -14.16 -2.84
N ARG A 56 -3.70 -14.86 -1.84
CA ARG A 56 -4.49 -15.84 -1.09
C ARG A 56 -5.38 -15.18 -0.04
N ARG A 57 -5.13 -13.91 0.27
CA ARG A 57 -5.82 -13.22 1.35
C ARG A 57 -6.66 -12.03 0.87
N LEU A 58 -6.98 -11.98 -0.41
CA LEU A 58 -7.75 -10.87 -0.97
C LEU A 58 -9.11 -10.70 -0.30
N LYS A 59 -9.70 -11.79 0.20
CA LYS A 59 -10.99 -11.73 0.89
C LYS A 59 -10.95 -10.90 2.17
N GLU A 60 -9.78 -10.67 2.73
CA GLU A 60 -9.61 -9.85 3.94
C GLU A 60 -9.56 -8.36 3.62
N ILE A 61 -9.54 -8.00 2.35
CA ILE A 61 -9.40 -6.62 1.91
C ILE A 61 -10.74 -6.11 1.41
N PRO A 62 -11.29 -5.05 2.02
CA PRO A 62 -12.59 -4.54 1.61
C PRO A 62 -12.53 -3.97 0.18
N SER A 63 -13.44 -4.41 -0.67
CA SER A 63 -13.43 -4.02 -2.08
C SER A 63 -14.09 -2.66 -2.34
N GLU A 64 -14.84 -2.15 -1.38
CA GLU A 64 -15.57 -0.88 -1.52
C GLU A 64 -14.80 0.32 -0.98
N ARG A 65 -13.60 0.10 -0.46
CA ARG A 65 -12.75 1.17 0.07
C ARG A 65 -11.51 1.36 -0.77
N GLU A 66 -10.98 2.57 -0.76
CA GLU A 66 -9.67 2.81 -1.33
C GLU A 66 -8.60 2.11 -0.49
N ILE A 67 -7.65 1.49 -1.15
CA ILE A 67 -6.57 0.74 -0.52
C ILE A 67 -5.26 1.49 -0.73
N LEU A 68 -4.47 1.58 0.33
CA LEU A 68 -3.11 2.11 0.28
C LEU A 68 -2.18 0.96 0.60
N VAL A 69 -1.08 0.84 -0.14
CA VAL A 69 -0.09 -0.20 0.13
C VAL A 69 1.26 0.43 0.42
N VAL A 70 1.95 -0.11 1.43
CA VAL A 70 3.25 0.38 1.85
C VAL A 70 4.20 -0.79 2.08
N CYS A 71 5.47 -0.58 1.71
CA CYS A 71 6.53 -1.51 2.06
C CYS A 71 7.70 -0.70 2.61
N GLN A 72 8.93 -1.22 2.57
CA GLN A 72 10.07 -0.49 3.09
C GLN A 72 10.43 0.71 2.22
N SER A 73 10.54 0.51 0.90
CA SER A 73 11.03 1.55 -0.03
C SER A 73 10.13 1.81 -1.22
N GLY A 74 9.05 1.06 -1.39
CA GLY A 74 8.09 1.26 -2.47
C GLY A 74 8.05 0.18 -3.55
N MET A 75 9.01 -0.74 -3.60
CA MET A 75 9.07 -1.73 -4.67
C MET A 75 8.09 -2.89 -4.48
N ARG A 76 8.09 -3.50 -3.31
CA ARG A 76 7.13 -4.59 -3.01
C ARG A 76 5.71 -4.08 -3.05
N SER A 77 5.49 -2.88 -2.51
CA SER A 77 4.14 -2.29 -2.51
C SER A 77 3.68 -1.92 -3.91
N SER A 78 4.60 -1.56 -4.80
CA SER A 78 4.26 -1.33 -6.21
C SER A 78 3.74 -2.62 -6.85
N GLN A 79 4.38 -3.77 -6.56
CA GLN A 79 3.91 -5.07 -7.04
C GLN A 79 2.54 -5.40 -6.44
N ALA A 80 2.37 -5.15 -5.15
CA ALA A 80 1.10 -5.38 -4.47
C ALA A 80 -0.01 -4.53 -5.09
N ALA A 81 0.27 -3.26 -5.39
CA ALA A 81 -0.69 -2.37 -6.03
C ALA A 81 -1.13 -2.91 -7.39
N GLY A 82 -0.19 -3.46 -8.16
CA GLY A 82 -0.49 -4.09 -9.43
C GLY A 82 -1.44 -5.28 -9.28
N ILE A 83 -1.17 -6.13 -8.30
CA ILE A 83 -2.03 -7.30 -8.01
C ILE A 83 -3.43 -6.84 -7.63
N LEU A 84 -3.52 -5.88 -6.72
CA LEU A 84 -4.82 -5.38 -6.26
C LEU A 84 -5.59 -4.70 -7.37
N SER A 85 -4.91 -3.90 -8.18
CA SER A 85 -5.55 -3.22 -9.32
C SER A 85 -6.13 -4.23 -10.30
N LYS A 86 -5.40 -5.31 -10.58
CA LYS A 86 -5.88 -6.38 -11.46
C LYS A 86 -7.13 -7.06 -10.90
N ASN A 87 -7.29 -7.05 -9.60
CA ASN A 87 -8.43 -7.67 -8.93
C ASN A 87 -9.54 -6.68 -8.61
N GLY A 88 -9.53 -5.52 -9.26
CA GLY A 88 -10.64 -4.58 -9.19
C GLY A 88 -10.60 -3.58 -8.03
N TYR A 89 -9.53 -3.56 -7.26
CA TYR A 89 -9.39 -2.63 -6.15
C TYR A 89 -8.94 -1.25 -6.64
N GLN A 90 -9.44 -0.21 -5.98
CA GLN A 90 -8.89 1.13 -6.11
C GLN A 90 -7.72 1.22 -5.15
N VAL A 91 -6.52 1.34 -5.68
CA VAL A 91 -5.31 1.23 -4.87
C VAL A 91 -4.31 2.34 -5.20
N LYS A 92 -3.61 2.80 -4.18
CA LYS A 92 -2.49 3.73 -4.33
C LYS A 92 -1.27 3.19 -3.59
N ASN A 93 -0.11 3.40 -4.17
CA ASN A 93 1.17 3.01 -3.57
C ASN A 93 1.73 4.19 -2.80
N VAL A 94 2.26 3.94 -1.60
CA VAL A 94 2.91 4.99 -0.81
C VAL A 94 4.35 5.17 -1.29
N ALA A 95 4.65 6.34 -1.82
CA ALA A 95 5.96 6.65 -2.37
C ALA A 95 7.05 6.51 -1.31
N GLY A 96 8.12 5.80 -1.66
CA GLY A 96 9.28 5.65 -0.77
C GLY A 96 9.05 4.81 0.47
N GLY A 97 7.86 4.25 0.63
CA GLY A 97 7.53 3.31 1.69
C GLY A 97 7.62 3.88 3.10
N ILE A 98 7.81 2.99 4.06
CA ILE A 98 7.88 3.38 5.48
C ILE A 98 9.10 4.25 5.76
N ALA A 99 10.16 4.11 4.97
CA ALA A 99 11.33 4.97 5.10
C ALA A 99 10.96 6.43 4.84
N ALA A 100 10.22 6.70 3.74
CA ALA A 100 9.77 8.05 3.43
C ALA A 100 8.71 8.54 4.42
N TRP A 101 7.85 7.65 4.89
CA TRP A 101 6.85 7.96 5.92
C TRP A 101 7.54 8.54 7.16
N ARG A 102 8.61 7.91 7.62
CA ARG A 102 9.37 8.38 8.77
C ARG A 102 10.10 9.68 8.49
N ARG A 103 10.69 9.81 7.31
CA ARG A 103 11.38 11.07 6.93
C ARG A 103 10.43 12.25 6.88
N ALA A 104 9.16 11.99 6.58
CA ALA A 104 8.12 13.02 6.58
C ALA A 104 7.68 13.40 8.00
N GLY A 105 8.23 12.75 9.02
CA GLY A 105 7.86 13.02 10.41
C GLY A 105 6.57 12.40 10.86
N LEU A 106 6.03 11.47 10.08
CA LEU A 106 4.78 10.81 10.43
C LEU A 106 5.02 9.72 11.47
N LYS A 107 4.04 9.53 12.34
CA LYS A 107 4.13 8.59 13.45
C LYS A 107 4.28 7.16 12.98
N VAL A 108 5.11 6.40 13.70
CA VAL A 108 5.17 4.95 13.58
C VAL A 108 4.95 4.33 14.96
N VAL A 109 4.52 3.08 14.99
CA VAL A 109 4.24 2.35 16.24
C VAL A 109 4.84 0.95 16.14
N ARG A 110 4.83 0.23 17.23
CA ARG A 110 5.27 -1.17 17.28
C ARG A 110 4.13 -2.10 17.57
#